data_3b8bba9d9e0ee3689c06ff5515c6bee8
#
_entry.id   3b8bba9d9e0ee3689c06ff5515c6bee8
#
_cell.length_a   1.000
_cell.length_b   1.000
_cell.length_c   1.000
_cell.angle_alpha   90.00
_cell.angle_beta   90.00
_cell.angle_gamma   90.00
#
_symmetry.space_group_name_H-M   'P 1'
#
loop_
_entity.id
_entity.type
_entity.pdbx_description
1 polymer ?
#
loop_
_entity_poly.entity_id
_entity_poly.type
_entity_poly.pdbx_seq_one_letter_code
_entity_poly.pdbx_strand_id
1 'polypeptide(L)'
;SVDRGLADIANEKGIKPILKIDSGVTELGMLKDFDLRGMINFAKDHNCWGTKMRSIVHDQFSSWRIVEQQFELAQDICDAGLIPIIEPEIPIDHPQKRDIELFLREDLRKGLKNITGDVILKLTIPDNPTVYDVLHEYSSLYRLVGLSGGYSTQEACRKLSYVTNMSASFSRGLSEGLFAHQSDEEFDKKISENIKMIKNASCPAAKWWDQ
;
A
#
# COMPACT_ATOMS: atom_id res chain seq x y z
N SER A 1 -11.17 -30.96 12.44
CA SER A 1 -11.08 -29.52 12.30
C SER A 1 -10.19 -29.24 11.08
N VAL A 2 -10.77 -28.70 10.02
CA VAL A 2 -10.00 -28.21 8.87
C VAL A 2 -9.18 -27.03 9.40
N ASP A 3 -7.86 -27.10 9.22
CA ASP A 3 -6.95 -26.01 9.59
C ASP A 3 -7.27 -24.82 8.67
N ARG A 4 -8.03 -23.86 9.21
CA ARG A 4 -8.45 -22.70 8.40
C ARG A 4 -7.29 -21.75 8.25
N GLY A 5 -6.95 -21.41 7.02
CA GLY A 5 -5.93 -20.41 6.73
C GLY A 5 -6.29 -19.01 7.28
N LEU A 6 -5.28 -18.20 7.59
CA LEU A 6 -5.49 -16.81 8.07
C LEU A 6 -6.34 -15.97 7.11
N ALA A 7 -6.21 -16.20 5.79
CA ALA A 7 -6.99 -15.50 4.78
C ALA A 7 -8.48 -15.85 4.84
N ASP A 8 -8.83 -17.09 5.12
CA ASP A 8 -10.23 -17.50 5.28
C ASP A 8 -10.87 -16.84 6.50
N ILE A 9 -10.14 -16.79 7.63
CA ILE A 9 -10.59 -16.09 8.84
C ILE A 9 -10.79 -14.60 8.58
N ALA A 10 -9.88 -13.97 7.81
CA ALA A 10 -9.99 -12.57 7.43
C ALA A 10 -11.23 -12.32 6.56
N ASN A 11 -11.45 -13.15 5.54
CA ASN A 11 -12.60 -13.06 4.64
C ASN A 11 -13.93 -13.19 5.39
N GLU A 12 -14.05 -14.12 6.35
CA GLU A 12 -15.24 -14.30 7.21
C GLU A 12 -15.56 -13.03 8.02
N LYS A 13 -14.53 -12.26 8.38
CA LYS A 13 -14.65 -10.98 9.09
C LYS A 13 -14.82 -9.76 8.17
N GLY A 14 -14.96 -9.96 6.85
CA GLY A 14 -15.04 -8.89 5.87
C GLY A 14 -13.72 -8.17 5.60
N ILE A 15 -12.59 -8.74 6.05
CA ILE A 15 -11.24 -8.20 5.82
C ILE A 15 -10.71 -8.78 4.51
N LYS A 16 -10.20 -7.95 3.63
CA LYS A 16 -9.62 -8.36 2.34
C LYS A 16 -8.15 -8.75 2.52
N PRO A 17 -7.79 -10.04 2.48
CA PRO A 17 -6.41 -10.48 2.68
C PRO A 17 -5.56 -10.15 1.46
N ILE A 18 -4.36 -9.61 1.71
CA ILE A 18 -3.37 -9.24 0.69
C ILE A 18 -2.10 -10.03 0.91
N LEU A 19 -1.62 -10.70 -0.13
CA LEU A 19 -0.37 -11.45 -0.11
C LEU A 19 0.80 -10.55 -0.53
N LYS A 20 1.85 -10.45 0.31
CA LYS A 20 3.13 -9.87 -0.12
C LYS A 20 3.85 -10.88 -1.01
N ILE A 21 4.16 -10.51 -2.25
CA ILE A 21 4.71 -11.43 -3.25
C ILE A 21 6.16 -11.13 -3.66
N ASP A 22 6.69 -9.95 -3.36
CA ASP A 22 8.07 -9.59 -3.69
C ASP A 22 9.10 -10.29 -2.79
N SER A 23 10.28 -10.58 -3.33
CA SER A 23 11.45 -11.13 -2.61
C SER A 23 12.45 -10.05 -2.17
N GLY A 24 12.04 -8.80 -2.17
CA GLY A 24 12.85 -7.63 -1.82
C GLY A 24 13.34 -6.86 -3.05
N VAL A 25 14.25 -5.93 -2.85
CA VAL A 25 14.71 -5.00 -3.88
C VAL A 25 16.20 -5.16 -4.18
N THR A 26 16.58 -4.75 -5.37
CA THR A 26 17.98 -4.57 -5.79
C THR A 26 18.57 -3.29 -5.18
N GLU A 27 19.86 -3.04 -5.36
CA GLU A 27 20.50 -1.78 -4.96
C GLU A 27 19.90 -0.56 -5.68
N LEU A 28 19.33 -0.75 -6.87
CA LEU A 28 18.65 0.29 -7.64
C LEU A 28 17.17 0.48 -7.21
N GLY A 29 16.72 -0.22 -6.18
CA GLY A 29 15.36 -0.12 -5.67
C GLY A 29 14.29 -0.86 -6.47
N MET A 30 14.65 -1.51 -7.58
CA MET A 30 13.76 -2.35 -8.38
C MET A 30 13.47 -3.67 -7.67
N LEU A 31 12.34 -4.30 -7.97
CA LEU A 31 12.04 -5.65 -7.49
C LEU A 31 13.10 -6.64 -7.99
N LYS A 32 13.56 -7.51 -7.09
CA LYS A 32 14.33 -8.69 -7.47
C LYS A 32 13.44 -9.68 -8.20
N ASP A 33 14.02 -10.51 -9.05
CA ASP A 33 13.31 -11.60 -9.71
C ASP A 33 12.65 -12.54 -8.68
N PHE A 34 11.44 -12.95 -8.97
CA PHE A 34 10.68 -13.91 -8.18
C PHE A 34 9.67 -14.65 -9.08
N ASP A 35 9.18 -15.77 -8.59
CA ASP A 35 8.16 -16.56 -9.31
C ASP A 35 6.78 -15.90 -9.19
N LEU A 36 6.50 -14.92 -10.06
CA LEU A 36 5.21 -14.22 -10.08
C LEU A 36 4.03 -15.17 -10.27
N ARG A 37 4.15 -16.13 -11.21
CA ARG A 37 3.08 -17.08 -11.50
C ARG A 37 2.77 -17.99 -10.32
N GLY A 38 3.80 -18.50 -9.67
CA GLY A 38 3.65 -19.30 -8.45
C GLY A 38 3.00 -18.50 -7.32
N MET A 39 3.38 -17.22 -7.15
CA MET A 39 2.78 -16.35 -6.14
C MET A 39 1.33 -15.98 -6.44
N ILE A 40 0.97 -15.78 -7.70
CA ILE A 40 -0.43 -15.56 -8.12
C ILE A 40 -1.27 -16.81 -7.82
N ASN A 41 -0.79 -18.00 -8.18
CA ASN A 41 -1.49 -19.25 -7.90
C ASN A 41 -1.66 -19.44 -6.39
N PHE A 42 -0.59 -19.23 -5.61
CA PHE A 42 -0.64 -19.32 -4.16
C PHE A 42 -1.68 -18.34 -3.55
N ALA A 43 -1.73 -17.10 -4.04
CA ALA A 43 -2.71 -16.12 -3.58
C ALA A 43 -4.16 -16.58 -3.84
N LYS A 44 -4.41 -17.15 -5.02
CA LYS A 44 -5.75 -17.68 -5.39
C LYS A 44 -6.13 -18.90 -4.57
N ASP A 45 -5.21 -19.85 -4.41
CA ASP A 45 -5.42 -21.09 -3.64
C ASP A 45 -5.72 -20.81 -2.15
N HIS A 46 -5.23 -19.66 -1.63
CA HIS A 46 -5.45 -19.22 -0.26
C HIS A 46 -6.50 -18.12 -0.12
N ASN A 47 -7.37 -17.93 -1.11
CA ASN A 47 -8.46 -16.96 -1.08
C ASN A 47 -8.02 -15.52 -0.76
N CYS A 48 -6.82 -15.12 -1.19
CA CYS A 48 -6.38 -13.74 -1.11
C CYS A 48 -7.16 -12.87 -2.11
N TRP A 49 -7.51 -11.66 -1.69
CA TRP A 49 -8.17 -10.68 -2.54
C TRP A 49 -7.21 -9.96 -3.48
N GLY A 50 -5.96 -9.85 -3.09
CA GLY A 50 -4.95 -9.15 -3.87
C GLY A 50 -3.53 -9.45 -3.43
N THR A 51 -2.59 -8.74 -4.05
CA THR A 51 -1.15 -8.88 -3.79
C THR A 51 -0.50 -7.54 -3.50
N LYS A 52 0.74 -7.55 -2.99
CA LYS A 52 1.51 -6.35 -2.74
C LYS A 52 2.98 -6.53 -3.13
N MET A 53 3.53 -5.54 -3.84
CA MET A 53 4.94 -5.46 -4.25
C MET A 53 5.51 -4.11 -3.80
N ARG A 54 6.71 -4.13 -3.18
CA ARG A 54 7.38 -2.92 -2.69
C ARG A 54 8.71 -2.71 -3.38
N SER A 55 8.87 -1.57 -4.03
CA SER A 55 10.14 -1.03 -4.55
C SER A 55 10.57 0.22 -3.75
N ILE A 56 11.81 0.68 -3.95
CA ILE A 56 12.32 1.90 -3.32
C ILE A 56 12.79 2.85 -4.42
N VAL A 57 12.26 4.08 -4.39
CA VAL A 57 12.65 5.14 -5.33
C VAL A 57 13.72 6.01 -4.68
N HIS A 58 14.97 5.84 -5.12
CA HIS A 58 16.13 6.56 -4.58
C HIS A 58 16.39 7.90 -5.27
N ASP A 59 15.90 8.08 -6.48
CA ASP A 59 16.09 9.30 -7.26
C ASP A 59 15.02 9.44 -8.35
N GLN A 60 14.96 10.64 -8.92
CA GLN A 60 14.00 10.96 -9.98
C GLN A 60 14.24 10.21 -11.30
N PHE A 61 15.46 9.75 -11.55
CA PHE A 61 15.82 9.10 -12.81
C PHE A 61 15.50 7.60 -12.82
N SER A 62 15.42 6.98 -11.63
CA SER A 62 15.06 5.59 -11.48
C SER A 62 13.54 5.36 -11.38
N SER A 63 12.78 6.41 -11.05
CA SER A 63 11.34 6.35 -10.81
C SER A 63 10.56 5.64 -11.93
N TRP A 64 10.81 6.03 -13.19
CA TRP A 64 10.07 5.49 -14.33
C TRP A 64 10.28 3.99 -14.52
N ARG A 65 11.50 3.47 -14.33
CA ARG A 65 11.81 2.03 -14.47
C ARG A 65 11.14 1.21 -13.36
N ILE A 66 11.15 1.74 -12.15
CA ILE A 66 10.51 1.11 -10.98
C ILE A 66 9.00 1.03 -11.19
N VAL A 67 8.38 2.11 -11.65
CA VAL A 67 6.94 2.17 -11.92
C VAL A 67 6.57 1.25 -13.09
N GLU A 68 7.32 1.29 -14.19
CA GLU A 68 7.13 0.42 -15.36
C GLU A 68 7.16 -1.06 -14.94
N GLN A 69 8.22 -1.50 -14.24
CA GLN A 69 8.32 -2.87 -13.75
C GLN A 69 7.11 -3.27 -12.90
N GLN A 70 6.70 -2.42 -11.96
CA GLN A 70 5.57 -2.77 -11.10
C GLN A 70 4.23 -2.81 -11.86
N PHE A 71 4.03 -1.94 -12.86
CA PHE A 71 2.81 -1.97 -13.66
C PHE A 71 2.76 -3.14 -14.64
N GLU A 72 3.89 -3.57 -15.20
CA GLU A 72 3.97 -4.81 -16.00
C GLU A 72 3.56 -6.03 -15.17
N LEU A 73 4.13 -6.21 -13.98
CA LEU A 73 3.76 -7.29 -13.07
C LEU A 73 2.30 -7.15 -12.59
N ALA A 74 1.82 -5.93 -12.37
CA ALA A 74 0.46 -5.66 -11.95
C ALA A 74 -0.56 -6.05 -13.02
N GLN A 75 -0.23 -5.93 -14.31
CA GLN A 75 -1.13 -6.36 -15.39
C GLN A 75 -1.39 -7.88 -15.31
N ASP A 76 -0.34 -8.70 -15.14
CA ASP A 76 -0.50 -10.15 -14.98
C ASP A 76 -1.36 -10.51 -13.75
N ILE A 77 -1.23 -9.73 -12.67
CA ILE A 77 -2.02 -9.91 -11.45
C ILE A 77 -3.48 -9.55 -11.69
N CYS A 78 -3.76 -8.43 -12.38
CA CYS A 78 -5.12 -8.03 -12.77
C CYS A 78 -5.76 -9.08 -13.70
N ASP A 79 -5.02 -9.59 -14.68
CA ASP A 79 -5.49 -10.60 -15.62
C ASP A 79 -5.84 -11.92 -14.92
N ALA A 80 -5.20 -12.19 -13.77
CA ALA A 80 -5.53 -13.32 -12.91
C ALA A 80 -6.74 -13.10 -11.99
N GLY A 81 -7.34 -11.90 -12.01
CA GLY A 81 -8.50 -11.52 -11.20
C GLY A 81 -8.17 -11.10 -9.76
N LEU A 82 -6.92 -10.71 -9.48
CA LEU A 82 -6.47 -10.19 -8.19
C LEU A 82 -6.24 -8.68 -8.27
N ILE A 83 -6.30 -7.99 -7.13
CA ILE A 83 -5.99 -6.55 -7.05
C ILE A 83 -4.53 -6.36 -6.61
N PRO A 84 -3.64 -5.80 -7.45
CA PRO A 84 -2.29 -5.48 -7.06
C PRO A 84 -2.21 -4.20 -6.24
N ILE A 85 -1.42 -4.22 -5.16
CA ILE A 85 -0.94 -3.02 -4.48
C ILE A 85 0.48 -2.73 -4.99
N ILE A 86 0.62 -1.63 -5.70
CA ILE A 86 1.87 -1.09 -6.24
C ILE A 86 2.45 -0.13 -5.21
N GLU A 87 3.64 -0.44 -4.65
CA GLU A 87 4.24 0.31 -3.54
C GLU A 87 5.65 0.83 -3.91
N PRO A 88 5.77 1.89 -4.73
CA PRO A 88 7.03 2.60 -4.97
C PRO A 88 7.28 3.57 -3.80
N GLU A 89 8.01 3.11 -2.79
CA GLU A 89 8.30 3.88 -1.59
C GLU A 89 9.44 4.87 -1.82
N ILE A 90 9.24 6.13 -1.47
CA ILE A 90 10.31 7.12 -1.34
C ILE A 90 10.69 7.17 0.16
N PRO A 91 11.98 7.03 0.56
CA PRO A 91 12.38 7.16 1.95
C PRO A 91 11.96 8.52 2.53
N ILE A 92 11.41 8.51 3.75
CA ILE A 92 10.83 9.71 4.38
C ILE A 92 11.87 10.81 4.66
N ASP A 93 13.12 10.43 4.83
CA ASP A 93 14.27 11.29 5.10
C ASP A 93 15.08 11.65 3.85
N HIS A 94 14.58 11.28 2.65
CA HIS A 94 15.28 11.58 1.42
C HIS A 94 15.34 13.11 1.17
N PRO A 95 16.53 13.69 0.98
CA PRO A 95 16.69 15.15 0.88
C PRO A 95 15.96 15.79 -0.31
N GLN A 96 15.72 15.01 -1.37
CA GLN A 96 15.00 15.45 -2.58
C GLN A 96 13.61 14.82 -2.69
N LYS A 97 13.02 14.35 -1.56
CA LYS A 97 11.74 13.65 -1.54
C LYS A 97 10.66 14.39 -2.34
N ARG A 98 10.54 15.70 -2.12
CA ARG A 98 9.54 16.54 -2.77
C ARG A 98 9.69 16.59 -4.31
N ASP A 99 10.91 16.60 -4.79
CA ASP A 99 11.17 16.62 -6.25
C ASP A 99 10.88 15.23 -6.84
N ILE A 100 11.30 14.16 -6.15
CA ILE A 100 11.03 12.78 -6.56
C ILE A 100 9.51 12.52 -6.62
N GLU A 101 8.72 13.06 -5.69
CA GLU A 101 7.26 12.96 -5.70
C GLU A 101 6.63 13.49 -7.00
N LEU A 102 7.18 14.57 -7.57
CA LEU A 102 6.68 15.13 -8.82
C LEU A 102 6.95 14.20 -10.02
N PHE A 103 8.13 13.61 -10.09
CA PHE A 103 8.46 12.64 -11.15
C PHE A 103 7.67 11.35 -10.98
N LEU A 104 7.62 10.81 -9.76
CA LEU A 104 6.84 9.60 -9.45
C LEU A 104 5.38 9.79 -9.83
N ARG A 105 4.78 10.94 -9.55
CA ARG A 105 3.41 11.25 -9.96
C ARG A 105 3.21 11.09 -11.47
N GLU A 106 4.11 11.66 -12.29
CA GLU A 106 3.99 11.59 -13.74
C GLU A 106 4.17 10.15 -14.28
N ASP A 107 5.07 9.38 -13.66
CA ASP A 107 5.26 7.98 -14.05
C ASP A 107 4.05 7.12 -13.63
N LEU A 108 3.49 7.33 -12.44
CA LEU A 108 2.26 6.68 -12.00
C LEU A 108 1.06 7.01 -12.92
N ARG A 109 0.94 8.25 -13.40
CA ARG A 109 -0.08 8.64 -14.37
C ARG A 109 0.01 7.82 -15.65
N LYS A 110 1.24 7.61 -16.18
CA LYS A 110 1.46 6.77 -17.37
C LYS A 110 1.05 5.33 -17.10
N GLY A 111 1.43 4.77 -15.97
CA GLY A 111 1.05 3.41 -15.57
C GLY A 111 -0.47 3.26 -15.46
N LEU A 112 -1.15 4.16 -14.73
CA LEU A 112 -2.61 4.12 -14.56
C LEU A 112 -3.39 4.29 -15.86
N LYS A 113 -2.84 5.04 -16.82
CA LYS A 113 -3.47 5.21 -18.14
C LYS A 113 -3.43 3.93 -18.98
N ASN A 114 -2.41 3.12 -18.81
CA ASN A 114 -2.13 1.98 -19.70
C ASN A 114 -2.60 0.64 -19.13
N ILE A 115 -2.77 0.53 -17.80
CA ILE A 115 -3.19 -0.73 -17.17
C ILE A 115 -4.67 -1.01 -17.41
N THR A 116 -4.99 -2.28 -17.60
CA THR A 116 -6.37 -2.78 -17.65
C THR A 116 -6.68 -3.50 -16.34
N GLY A 117 -7.64 -2.98 -15.58
CA GLY A 117 -8.01 -3.49 -14.27
C GLY A 117 -7.77 -2.50 -13.14
N ASP A 118 -8.14 -2.89 -11.95
CA ASP A 118 -8.07 -2.06 -10.75
C ASP A 118 -6.75 -2.25 -10.01
N VAL A 119 -6.13 -1.15 -9.60
CA VAL A 119 -4.91 -1.17 -8.78
C VAL A 119 -5.04 -0.30 -7.53
N ILE A 120 -4.34 -0.65 -6.49
CA ILE A 120 -4.12 0.19 -5.32
C ILE A 120 -2.71 0.75 -5.40
N LEU A 121 -2.57 2.06 -5.26
CA LEU A 121 -1.27 2.70 -5.08
C LEU A 121 -1.01 2.90 -3.60
N LYS A 122 0.12 2.41 -3.11
CA LYS A 122 0.60 2.62 -1.75
C LYS A 122 1.86 3.45 -1.78
N LEU A 123 1.73 4.72 -1.38
CA LEU A 123 2.79 5.72 -1.51
C LEU A 123 3.25 6.22 -0.14
N THR A 124 4.48 6.70 -0.09
CA THR A 124 4.95 7.49 1.07
C THR A 124 4.04 8.71 1.23
N ILE A 125 3.62 9.02 2.46
CA ILE A 125 2.82 10.22 2.72
C ILE A 125 3.57 11.44 2.16
N PRO A 126 2.97 12.21 1.26
CA PRO A 126 3.67 13.26 0.54
C PRO A 126 3.94 14.49 1.41
N ASP A 127 4.97 15.25 1.04
CA ASP A 127 5.25 16.55 1.65
C ASP A 127 4.35 17.66 1.11
N ASN A 128 3.95 17.56 -0.17
CA ASN A 128 2.87 18.38 -0.71
C ASN A 128 1.56 17.58 -0.70
N PRO A 129 0.58 17.94 0.15
CA PRO A 129 -0.64 17.16 0.34
C PRO A 129 -1.47 16.90 -0.91
N THR A 130 -1.33 17.74 -1.95
CA THR A 130 -2.13 17.67 -3.18
C THR A 130 -1.39 17.07 -4.36
N VAL A 131 -0.13 16.65 -4.18
CA VAL A 131 0.73 16.21 -5.30
C VAL A 131 0.14 15.03 -6.09
N TYR A 132 -0.60 14.14 -5.42
CA TYR A 132 -1.18 12.95 -6.03
C TYR A 132 -2.68 13.07 -6.36
N ASP A 133 -3.32 14.24 -6.16
CA ASP A 133 -4.75 14.41 -6.40
C ASP A 133 -5.16 14.08 -7.85
N VAL A 134 -4.30 14.42 -8.82
CA VAL A 134 -4.51 14.14 -10.24
C VAL A 134 -4.62 12.64 -10.56
N LEU A 135 -4.10 11.76 -9.69
CA LEU A 135 -4.19 10.30 -9.91
C LEU A 135 -5.63 9.79 -9.79
N HIS A 136 -6.50 10.49 -9.08
CA HIS A 136 -7.92 10.13 -8.93
C HIS A 136 -8.76 10.33 -10.21
N GLU A 137 -8.19 10.95 -11.24
CA GLU A 137 -8.84 11.06 -12.56
C GLU A 137 -8.83 9.72 -13.33
N TYR A 138 -8.02 8.75 -12.92
CA TYR A 138 -7.90 7.46 -13.59
C TYR A 138 -8.83 6.42 -12.97
N SER A 139 -9.72 5.85 -13.79
CA SER A 139 -10.68 4.83 -13.35
C SER A 139 -10.00 3.52 -12.88
N SER A 140 -8.79 3.25 -13.34
CA SER A 140 -7.98 2.11 -12.91
C SER A 140 -7.43 2.25 -11.47
N LEU A 141 -7.45 3.47 -10.89
CA LEU A 141 -7.07 3.67 -9.50
C LEU A 141 -8.21 3.30 -8.56
N TYR A 142 -8.19 2.07 -8.05
CA TYR A 142 -9.15 1.63 -7.06
C TYR A 142 -9.03 2.40 -5.74
N ARG A 143 -7.79 2.61 -5.27
CA ARG A 143 -7.53 3.35 -4.02
C ARG A 143 -6.11 3.89 -3.95
N LEU A 144 -5.96 5.06 -3.32
CA LEU A 144 -4.68 5.62 -2.92
C LEU A 144 -4.52 5.47 -1.41
N VAL A 145 -3.40 4.85 -0.97
CA VAL A 145 -3.11 4.65 0.45
C VAL A 145 -1.70 5.13 0.80
N GLY A 146 -1.55 5.68 2.00
CA GLY A 146 -0.29 6.19 2.52
C GLY A 146 0.40 5.19 3.43
N LEU A 147 1.71 5.01 3.27
CA LEU A 147 2.56 4.27 4.19
C LEU A 147 3.19 5.22 5.23
N SER A 148 3.46 4.72 6.43
CA SER A 148 4.08 5.53 7.49
C SER A 148 5.60 5.72 7.32
N GLY A 149 6.28 4.86 6.56
CA GLY A 149 7.69 4.99 6.15
C GLY A 149 8.74 5.07 7.25
N GLY A 150 8.35 4.99 8.52
CA GLY A 150 9.22 5.17 9.68
C GLY A 150 8.83 6.36 10.58
N TYR A 151 7.85 7.18 10.19
CA TYR A 151 7.21 8.11 11.12
C TYR A 151 6.57 7.33 12.28
N SER A 152 6.51 7.95 13.47
CA SER A 152 5.64 7.47 14.55
C SER A 152 4.18 7.47 14.08
N THR A 153 3.33 6.68 14.71
CA THR A 153 1.90 6.64 14.37
C THR A 153 1.26 8.02 14.44
N GLN A 154 1.59 8.79 15.49
CA GLN A 154 1.08 10.14 15.67
C GLN A 154 1.50 11.09 14.54
N GLU A 155 2.78 11.07 14.17
CA GLU A 155 3.30 11.93 13.10
C GLU A 155 2.75 11.52 11.73
N ALA A 156 2.69 10.21 11.44
CA ALA A 156 2.09 9.71 10.21
C ALA A 156 0.62 10.11 10.11
N CYS A 157 -0.16 9.98 11.19
CA CYS A 157 -1.56 10.42 11.23
C CYS A 157 -1.68 11.93 11.03
N ARG A 158 -0.84 12.73 11.69
CA ARG A 158 -0.83 14.18 11.52
C ARG A 158 -0.55 14.59 10.08
N LYS A 159 0.45 14.00 9.43
CA LYS A 159 0.77 14.27 8.02
C LYS A 159 -0.36 13.83 7.09
N LEU A 160 -0.89 12.62 7.30
CA LEU A 160 -1.95 12.07 6.46
C LEU A 160 -3.25 12.88 6.52
N SER A 161 -3.57 13.46 7.67
CA SER A 161 -4.80 14.26 7.84
C SER A 161 -4.86 15.52 6.95
N TYR A 162 -3.73 15.95 6.41
CA TYR A 162 -3.67 17.05 5.43
C TYR A 162 -3.79 16.58 3.97
N VAL A 163 -3.66 15.27 3.72
CA VAL A 163 -3.69 14.72 2.35
C VAL A 163 -5.13 14.38 1.99
N THR A 164 -5.62 14.96 0.92
CA THR A 164 -6.96 14.65 0.39
C THR A 164 -6.96 13.28 -0.31
N ASN A 165 -8.07 12.55 -0.18
CA ASN A 165 -8.31 11.30 -0.91
C ASN A 165 -7.25 10.19 -0.70
N MET A 166 -6.53 10.17 0.43
CA MET A 166 -5.59 9.14 0.80
C MET A 166 -6.00 8.49 2.13
N SER A 167 -6.06 7.17 2.17
CA SER A 167 -6.31 6.40 3.39
C SER A 167 -5.00 5.85 3.96
N ALA A 168 -4.97 5.55 5.27
CA ALA A 168 -3.80 4.93 5.88
C ALA A 168 -3.63 3.47 5.46
N SER A 169 -2.38 3.05 5.25
CA SER A 169 -1.95 1.65 5.18
C SER A 169 -0.72 1.46 6.06
N PHE A 170 -0.93 1.55 7.38
CA PHE A 170 0.13 1.52 8.39
C PHE A 170 0.22 0.13 9.02
N SER A 171 1.35 -0.56 8.84
CA SER A 171 1.63 -1.83 9.51
C SER A 171 2.21 -1.58 10.90
N ARG A 172 3.39 -0.96 10.98
CA ARG A 172 4.07 -0.65 12.24
C ARG A 172 3.28 0.32 13.11
N GLY A 173 2.60 1.29 12.50
CA GLY A 173 1.75 2.23 13.23
C GLY A 173 0.57 1.56 13.93
N LEU A 174 0.00 0.51 13.33
CA LEU A 174 -1.09 -0.25 13.96
C LEU A 174 -0.61 -1.00 15.21
N SER A 175 0.60 -1.53 15.17
CA SER A 175 1.19 -2.32 16.25
C SER A 175 2.05 -1.51 17.23
N GLU A 176 2.12 -0.18 17.10
CA GLU A 176 2.92 0.67 17.99
C GLU A 176 2.41 0.61 19.43
N GLY A 177 3.33 0.29 20.36
CA GLY A 177 2.99 0.14 21.78
C GLY A 177 2.31 -1.18 22.15
N LEU A 178 2.30 -2.17 21.25
CA LEU A 178 1.88 -3.54 21.56
C LEU A 178 3.09 -4.38 21.95
N PHE A 179 2.97 -5.13 23.04
CA PHE A 179 4.02 -5.99 23.59
C PHE A 179 3.45 -7.34 23.99
N ALA A 180 4.24 -8.41 23.86
CA ALA A 180 3.82 -9.79 24.14
C ALA A 180 3.49 -10.06 25.63
N HIS A 181 3.89 -9.18 26.55
CA HIS A 181 3.63 -9.34 27.99
C HIS A 181 2.38 -8.58 28.49
N GLN A 182 1.69 -7.87 27.59
CA GLN A 182 0.43 -7.18 27.95
C GLN A 182 -0.68 -8.18 28.21
N SER A 183 -1.63 -7.81 29.09
CA SER A 183 -2.89 -8.54 29.19
C SER A 183 -3.74 -8.34 27.93
N ASP A 184 -4.74 -9.21 27.72
CA ASP A 184 -5.65 -9.10 26.58
C ASP A 184 -6.40 -7.75 26.59
N GLU A 185 -6.80 -7.27 27.78
CA GLU A 185 -7.48 -5.98 27.94
C GLU A 185 -6.56 -4.81 27.57
N GLU A 186 -5.30 -4.84 27.99
CA GLU A 186 -4.31 -3.81 27.65
C GLU A 186 -4.02 -3.82 26.15
N PHE A 187 -3.88 -5.01 25.55
CA PHE A 187 -3.67 -5.19 24.12
C PHE A 187 -4.86 -4.62 23.32
N ASP A 188 -6.08 -5.04 23.65
CA ASP A 188 -7.32 -4.63 22.97
C ASP A 188 -7.55 -3.12 23.09
N LYS A 189 -7.27 -2.54 24.25
CA LYS A 189 -7.34 -1.10 24.46
C LYS A 189 -6.35 -0.37 23.55
N LYS A 190 -5.09 -0.79 23.55
CA LYS A 190 -4.03 -0.12 22.78
C LYS A 190 -4.26 -0.22 21.28
N ILE A 191 -4.59 -1.40 20.76
CA ILE A 191 -4.88 -1.57 19.34
C ILE A 191 -6.11 -0.75 18.91
N SER A 192 -7.14 -0.68 19.76
CA SER A 192 -8.34 0.12 19.50
C SER A 192 -8.03 1.62 19.44
N GLU A 193 -7.15 2.12 20.31
CA GLU A 193 -6.66 3.51 20.27
C GLU A 193 -5.92 3.80 18.97
N ASN A 194 -5.01 2.91 18.56
CA ASN A 194 -4.25 3.03 17.31
C ASN A 194 -5.19 3.03 16.09
N ILE A 195 -6.15 2.08 16.03
CA ILE A 195 -7.16 2.00 14.97
C ILE A 195 -7.97 3.30 14.89
N LYS A 196 -8.44 3.81 16.02
CA LYS A 196 -9.22 5.06 16.07
C LYS A 196 -8.43 6.25 15.57
N MET A 197 -7.16 6.39 15.98
CA MET A 197 -6.27 7.46 15.54
C MET A 197 -6.03 7.38 14.02
N ILE A 198 -5.69 6.20 13.51
CA ILE A 198 -5.40 5.96 12.09
C ILE A 198 -6.67 6.19 11.23
N LYS A 199 -7.83 5.71 11.69
CA LYS A 199 -9.10 5.90 11.01
C LYS A 199 -9.48 7.39 10.91
N ASN A 200 -9.28 8.15 11.97
CA ASN A 200 -9.58 9.58 11.99
C ASN A 200 -8.65 10.40 11.08
N ALA A 201 -7.42 9.93 10.88
CA ALA A 201 -6.44 10.56 9.98
C ALA A 201 -6.67 10.20 8.51
N SER A 202 -7.30 9.05 8.25
CA SER A 202 -7.65 8.61 6.90
C SER A 202 -8.78 9.45 6.35
N CYS A 203 -8.67 9.87 5.09
CA CYS A 203 -9.73 10.65 4.46
C CYS A 203 -11.05 9.86 4.43
N PRO A 204 -12.14 10.42 4.97
CA PRO A 204 -13.46 9.78 4.92
C PRO A 204 -14.13 9.89 3.54
N ALA A 205 -13.53 10.58 2.58
CA ALA A 205 -14.10 10.81 1.26
C ALA A 205 -14.19 9.57 0.37
N ALA A 206 -13.78 8.44 0.86
CA ALA A 206 -14.06 7.21 0.20
C ALA A 206 -15.47 6.74 0.57
N LYS A 207 -16.43 6.97 -0.28
CA LYS A 207 -17.74 6.26 -0.36
C LYS A 207 -17.58 4.73 -0.47
N TRP A 208 -16.48 4.19 0.03
CA TRP A 208 -16.01 2.83 -0.20
C TRP A 208 -16.25 1.89 0.98
N TRP A 209 -16.70 2.44 2.12
CA TRP A 209 -17.00 1.62 3.31
C TRP A 209 -18.42 1.04 3.28
N ASP A 210 -19.25 1.49 2.33
CA ASP A 210 -20.68 1.14 2.24
C ASP A 210 -21.02 0.25 1.02
N GLN A 211 -20.02 -0.39 0.35
CA GLN A 211 -20.25 -1.33 -0.75
C GLN A 211 -19.75 -2.73 -0.42
#